data_20978b430f293355bcb6a0273517bc56
#
_entry.id   20978b430f293355bcb6a0273517bc56
#
_cell.length_a   1.000
_cell.length_b   1.000
_cell.length_c   1.000
_cell.angle_alpha   90.00
_cell.angle_beta   90.00
_cell.angle_gamma   90.00
#
_symmetry.space_group_name_H-M   'P 1'
#
loop_
_entity.id
_entity.type
_entity.pdbx_description
1 polymer ?
#
loop_
_entity_poly.entity_id
_entity_poly.type
_entity_poly.pdbx_seq_one_letter_code
_entity_poly.pdbx_strand_id
1 'polypeptide(L)'
;MDIQKEAAKLVLGDKEVDLTVITDNMGGKSIDITSLRKQTGFITYDPGFVNTGSCMSSICFVDGEQGILRYRGYDIEDLVEHCDFVEVAYLLIKGELPTLAQRHTYAEMLNRHSLLH
;
A
#
# COMPACT_ATOMS: atom_id res chain seq x y z
N MET A 1 -0.65 11.17 -8.39
CA MET A 1 -0.34 11.14 -6.95
C MET A 1 0.57 12.33 -6.69
N ASP A 2 0.03 13.45 -6.22
CA ASP A 2 0.83 14.63 -5.90
C ASP A 2 1.51 14.39 -4.55
N ILE A 3 2.79 14.03 -4.60
CA ILE A 3 3.62 13.94 -3.41
C ILE A 3 3.92 15.38 -3.00
N GLN A 4 3.19 15.91 -2.03
CA GLN A 4 3.59 17.14 -1.36
C GLN A 4 4.92 16.86 -0.67
N LYS A 5 6.01 17.45 -1.18
CA LYS A 5 7.35 17.34 -0.61
C LYS A 5 7.45 18.22 0.63
N GLU A 6 6.95 17.73 1.74
CA GLU A 6 7.25 18.26 3.05
C GLU A 6 8.61 17.70 3.49
N ALA A 7 9.46 18.52 4.11
CA ALA A 7 10.77 18.09 4.58
C ALA A 7 10.76 17.94 6.11
N ALA A 8 11.31 16.84 6.60
CA ALA A 8 11.61 16.64 8.01
C ALA A 8 13.11 16.83 8.24
N LYS A 9 13.50 17.56 9.29
CA LYS A 9 14.89 17.70 9.70
C LYS A 9 15.25 16.68 10.78
N LEU A 10 16.32 15.95 10.54
CA LEU A 10 16.93 15.06 11.53
C LEU A 10 18.27 15.65 11.98
N VAL A 11 18.38 15.88 13.30
CA VAL A 11 19.61 16.42 13.92
C VAL A 11 20.31 15.28 14.64
N LEU A 12 21.58 15.04 14.27
CA LEU A 12 22.42 13.96 14.79
C LEU A 12 23.75 14.58 15.28
N GLY A 13 23.77 15.05 16.53
CA GLY A 13 24.90 15.85 17.04
C GLY A 13 25.05 17.13 16.25
N ASP A 14 26.21 17.30 15.60
CA ASP A 14 26.52 18.50 14.79
C ASP A 14 26.02 18.39 13.33
N LYS A 15 25.39 17.28 12.94
CA LYS A 15 24.92 17.06 11.58
C LYS A 15 23.41 17.27 11.49
N GLU A 16 22.98 17.99 10.47
CA GLU A 16 21.58 18.11 10.08
C GLU A 16 21.36 17.40 8.73
N VAL A 17 20.25 16.66 8.61
CA VAL A 17 19.85 15.99 7.37
C VAL A 17 18.39 16.28 7.09
N ASP A 18 18.11 16.72 5.87
CA ASP A 18 16.75 16.88 5.38
C ASP A 18 16.27 15.55 4.78
N LEU A 19 15.14 15.06 5.27
CA LEU A 19 14.48 13.82 4.82
C LEU A 19 13.13 14.17 4.21
N THR A 20 12.74 13.45 3.16
CA THR A 20 11.44 13.65 2.49
C THR A 20 10.32 13.06 3.35
N VAL A 21 9.23 13.81 3.52
CA VAL A 21 7.99 13.30 4.08
C VAL A 21 7.10 12.81 2.95
N ILE A 22 6.61 11.59 3.06
CA ILE A 22 5.64 10.99 2.15
C ILE A 22 4.30 11.01 2.85
N THR A 23 3.29 11.57 2.19
CA THR A 23 1.91 11.57 2.69
C THR A 23 1.08 10.63 1.83
N ASP A 24 0.37 9.70 2.47
CA ASP A 24 -0.55 8.79 1.78
C ASP A 24 -1.91 9.45 1.49
N ASN A 25 -2.80 8.73 0.82
CA ASN A 25 -4.12 9.23 0.43
C ASN A 25 -5.08 9.43 1.61
N MET A 26 -4.75 8.88 2.79
CA MET A 26 -5.55 8.98 4.00
C MET A 26 -4.99 10.03 4.97
N GLY A 27 -3.90 10.71 4.59
CA GLY A 27 -3.24 11.73 5.41
C GLY A 27 -2.17 11.16 6.36
N GLY A 28 -1.90 9.86 6.31
CA GLY A 28 -0.79 9.24 7.04
C GLY A 28 0.56 9.76 6.53
N LYS A 29 1.49 10.05 7.43
CA LYS A 29 2.80 10.62 7.08
C LYS A 29 3.92 9.65 7.43
N SER A 30 4.84 9.47 6.49
CA SER A 30 6.04 8.65 6.65
C SER A 30 7.29 9.46 6.30
N ILE A 31 8.40 9.18 6.97
CA ILE A 31 9.70 9.79 6.68
C ILE A 31 10.50 8.83 5.81
N ASP A 32 10.90 9.28 4.62
CA ASP A 32 11.78 8.50 3.74
C ASP A 32 13.21 8.52 4.28
N ILE A 33 13.65 7.39 4.82
CA ILE A 33 14.99 7.20 5.37
C ILE A 33 15.98 6.56 4.39
N THR A 34 15.62 6.40 3.12
CA THR A 34 16.46 5.72 2.11
C THR A 34 17.86 6.32 2.00
N SER A 35 17.99 7.64 2.13
CA SER A 35 19.26 8.34 2.04
C SER A 35 20.04 8.43 3.36
N LEU A 36 19.42 8.15 4.50
CA LEU A 36 19.96 8.38 5.85
C LEU A 36 21.32 7.73 6.06
N ARG A 37 21.45 6.44 5.78
CA ARG A 37 22.69 5.69 5.98
C ARG A 37 23.83 6.23 5.11
N LYS A 38 23.55 6.57 3.86
CA LYS A 38 24.56 7.11 2.94
C LYS A 38 25.09 8.48 3.38
N GLN A 39 24.21 9.33 3.92
CA GLN A 39 24.55 10.68 4.34
C GLN A 39 25.24 10.75 5.70
N THR A 40 24.83 9.87 6.64
CA THR A 40 25.21 10.00 8.05
C THR A 40 25.99 8.81 8.60
N GLY A 41 25.86 7.64 8.00
CA GLY A 41 26.33 6.36 8.54
C GLY A 41 25.39 5.72 9.55
N PHE A 42 24.34 6.44 10.01
CA PHE A 42 23.35 5.91 10.95
C PHE A 42 22.31 5.04 10.26
N ILE A 43 21.76 4.09 11.02
CA ILE A 43 20.61 3.27 10.64
C ILE A 43 19.51 3.46 11.68
N THR A 44 18.28 3.18 11.31
CA THR A 44 17.15 3.10 12.23
C THR A 44 17.11 1.73 12.91
N TYR A 45 16.63 1.70 14.14
CA TYR A 45 16.38 0.46 14.88
C TYR A 45 14.91 0.43 15.29
N ASP A 46 14.15 -0.49 14.72
CA ASP A 46 12.72 -0.66 14.93
C ASP A 46 12.40 -2.16 15.03
N PRO A 47 12.46 -2.76 16.25
CA PRO A 47 12.19 -4.18 16.44
C PRO A 47 10.76 -4.52 16.05
N GLY A 48 10.60 -5.46 15.12
CA GLY A 48 9.30 -5.90 14.63
C GLY A 48 8.63 -4.97 13.61
N PHE A 49 9.32 -3.93 13.17
CA PHE A 49 8.84 -2.98 12.14
C PHE A 49 7.50 -2.30 12.49
N VAL A 50 7.29 -2.03 13.80
CA VAL A 50 6.04 -1.44 14.31
C VAL A 50 5.81 -0.02 13.78
N ASN A 51 6.92 0.76 13.63
CA ASN A 51 6.87 2.14 13.18
C ASN A 51 7.48 2.31 11.77
N THR A 52 7.63 1.23 11.02
CA THR A 52 8.32 1.26 9.72
C THR A 52 7.37 0.91 8.59
N GLY A 53 7.14 1.85 7.68
CA GLY A 53 6.48 1.58 6.40
C GLY A 53 7.42 0.80 5.48
N SER A 54 7.05 -0.42 5.07
CA SER A 54 7.90 -1.31 4.28
C SER A 54 7.86 -1.04 2.78
N CYS A 55 6.74 -0.53 2.27
CA CYS A 55 6.56 -0.22 0.86
C CYS A 55 5.41 0.76 0.63
N MET A 56 5.40 1.35 -0.56
CA MET A 56 4.22 2.07 -1.07
C MET A 56 3.33 1.07 -1.82
N SER A 57 2.04 1.06 -1.50
CA SER A 57 1.05 0.21 -2.16
C SER A 57 -0.12 1.04 -2.69
N SER A 58 -0.56 0.73 -3.92
CA SER A 58 -1.84 1.22 -4.46
C SER A 58 -2.92 0.15 -4.43
N ILE A 59 -2.65 -1.00 -3.81
CA ILE A 59 -3.53 -2.17 -3.83
C ILE A 59 -4.42 -2.21 -2.60
N CYS A 60 -3.84 -2.08 -1.41
CA CYS A 60 -4.59 -2.13 -0.17
C CYS A 60 -4.17 -1.02 0.80
N PHE A 61 -5.11 -0.65 1.65
CA PHE A 61 -4.90 0.17 2.83
C PHE A 61 -5.37 -0.60 4.05
N VAL A 62 -4.55 -0.60 5.11
CA VAL A 62 -4.87 -1.26 6.38
C VAL A 62 -4.59 -0.29 7.51
N ASP A 63 -5.60 -0.06 8.34
CA ASP A 63 -5.47 0.64 9.62
C ASP A 63 -5.97 -0.29 10.72
N GLY A 64 -5.03 -0.89 11.44
CA GLY A 64 -5.33 -1.85 12.51
C GLY A 64 -5.90 -1.19 13.78
N GLU A 65 -5.65 0.10 14.00
CA GLU A 65 -6.17 0.83 15.16
C GLU A 65 -7.65 1.19 14.97
N GLN A 66 -8.01 1.60 13.74
CA GLN A 66 -9.40 1.93 13.40
C GLN A 66 -10.18 0.73 12.85
N GLY A 67 -9.51 -0.40 12.56
CA GLY A 67 -10.13 -1.57 11.98
C GLY A 67 -10.57 -1.37 10.53
N ILE A 68 -9.84 -0.53 9.77
CA ILE A 68 -10.17 -0.22 8.38
C ILE A 68 -9.31 -1.06 7.44
N LEU A 69 -9.96 -1.74 6.49
CA LEU A 69 -9.31 -2.42 5.37
C LEU A 69 -9.97 -1.99 4.06
N ARG A 70 -9.14 -1.57 3.09
CA ARG A 70 -9.59 -1.20 1.75
C ARG A 70 -8.79 -1.90 0.67
N TYR A 71 -9.48 -2.33 -0.38
CA TYR A 71 -8.86 -2.86 -1.59
C TYR A 71 -9.14 -1.90 -2.76
N ARG A 72 -8.09 -1.33 -3.35
CA ARG A 72 -8.17 -0.35 -4.46
C ARG A 72 -9.13 0.82 -4.16
N GLY A 73 -9.29 1.18 -2.87
CA GLY A 73 -10.17 2.26 -2.41
C GLY A 73 -11.58 1.85 -2.02
N TYR A 74 -11.96 0.59 -2.25
CA TYR A 74 -13.25 0.03 -1.80
C TYR A 74 -13.11 -0.52 -0.38
N ASP A 75 -14.07 -0.23 0.49
CA ASP A 75 -14.12 -0.81 1.84
C ASP A 75 -14.38 -2.32 1.76
N ILE A 76 -13.75 -3.09 2.66
CA ILE A 76 -13.84 -4.56 2.62
C ILE A 76 -15.27 -5.04 2.85
N GLU A 77 -16.05 -4.34 3.69
CA GLU A 77 -17.44 -4.64 3.97
C GLU A 77 -18.29 -4.59 2.70
N ASP A 78 -18.13 -3.53 1.89
CA ASP A 78 -18.83 -3.37 0.62
C ASP A 78 -18.47 -4.49 -0.38
N LEU A 79 -17.20 -4.87 -0.42
CA LEU A 79 -16.74 -5.95 -1.30
C LEU A 79 -17.31 -7.32 -0.87
N VAL A 80 -17.38 -7.58 0.44
CA VAL A 80 -17.94 -8.84 0.97
C VAL A 80 -19.43 -8.94 0.72
N GLU A 81 -20.15 -7.81 0.80
CA GLU A 81 -21.61 -7.80 0.63
C GLU A 81 -22.02 -7.87 -0.86
N HIS A 82 -21.25 -7.26 -1.77
CA HIS A 82 -21.68 -7.04 -3.15
C HIS A 82 -20.85 -7.75 -4.22
N CYS A 83 -19.68 -8.32 -3.87
CA CYS A 83 -18.76 -8.92 -4.84
C CYS A 83 -18.47 -10.39 -4.52
N ASP A 84 -18.18 -11.17 -5.56
CA ASP A 84 -17.65 -12.52 -5.41
C ASP A 84 -16.11 -12.55 -5.50
N PHE A 85 -15.54 -13.74 -5.27
CA PHE A 85 -14.10 -13.97 -5.34
C PHE A 85 -13.49 -13.54 -6.68
N VAL A 86 -14.15 -13.82 -7.79
CA VAL A 86 -13.65 -13.52 -9.15
C VAL A 86 -13.56 -12.02 -9.36
N GLU A 87 -14.56 -11.28 -8.90
CA GLU A 87 -14.61 -9.81 -8.99
C GLU A 87 -13.55 -9.15 -8.13
N VAL A 88 -13.37 -9.63 -6.89
CA VAL A 88 -12.32 -9.10 -5.99
C VAL A 88 -10.92 -9.45 -6.53
N ALA A 89 -10.70 -10.65 -7.05
CA ALA A 89 -9.44 -11.03 -7.67
C ALA A 89 -9.13 -10.14 -8.90
N TYR A 90 -10.13 -9.87 -9.72
CA TYR A 90 -9.99 -8.96 -10.85
C TYR A 90 -9.65 -7.55 -10.38
N LEU A 91 -10.36 -7.02 -9.38
CA LEU A 91 -10.11 -5.70 -8.79
C LEU A 91 -8.66 -5.55 -8.32
N LEU A 92 -8.15 -6.52 -7.56
CA LEU A 92 -6.79 -6.45 -7.02
C LEU A 92 -5.73 -6.45 -8.13
N ILE A 93 -5.93 -7.26 -9.18
CA ILE A 93 -4.95 -7.43 -10.25
C ILE A 93 -5.07 -6.34 -11.32
N LYS A 94 -6.30 -5.96 -11.69
CA LYS A 94 -6.56 -4.99 -12.78
C LYS A 94 -6.73 -3.56 -12.30
N GLY A 95 -7.07 -3.36 -11.02
CA GLY A 95 -7.20 -2.05 -10.39
C GLY A 95 -8.60 -1.44 -10.40
N GLU A 96 -9.56 -2.10 -11.01
CA GLU A 96 -10.96 -1.68 -11.11
C GLU A 96 -11.90 -2.89 -11.04
N LEU A 97 -13.16 -2.67 -10.66
CA LEU A 97 -14.17 -3.73 -10.69
C LEU A 97 -14.52 -4.11 -12.13
N PRO A 98 -14.73 -5.41 -12.42
CA PRO A 98 -15.03 -5.85 -13.77
C PRO A 98 -16.48 -5.51 -14.17
N THR A 99 -16.70 -5.27 -15.45
CA THR A 99 -18.02 -5.39 -16.04
C THR A 99 -18.45 -6.87 -16.08
N LEU A 100 -19.74 -7.14 -16.27
CA LEU A 100 -20.24 -8.51 -16.37
C LEU A 100 -19.52 -9.35 -17.45
N ALA A 101 -19.21 -8.73 -18.59
CA ALA A 101 -18.47 -9.41 -19.67
C ALA A 101 -17.03 -9.73 -19.28
N GLN A 102 -16.34 -8.78 -18.63
CA GLN A 102 -14.98 -8.98 -18.13
C GLN A 102 -14.92 -10.04 -17.02
N ARG A 103 -15.91 -10.03 -16.09
CA ARG A 103 -16.03 -11.06 -15.07
C ARG A 103 -16.17 -12.45 -15.66
N HIS A 104 -17.07 -12.61 -16.65
CA HIS A 104 -17.28 -13.90 -17.31
C HIS A 104 -16.01 -14.42 -17.98
N THR A 105 -15.35 -13.58 -18.80
CA THR A 105 -14.10 -13.94 -19.48
C THR A 105 -12.99 -14.28 -18.47
N TYR A 106 -12.89 -13.54 -17.39
CA TYR A 106 -11.88 -13.78 -16.36
C TYR A 106 -12.15 -15.07 -15.59
N ALA A 107 -13.42 -15.37 -15.26
CA ALA A 107 -13.82 -16.63 -14.62
C ALA A 107 -13.50 -17.85 -15.51
N GLU A 108 -13.77 -17.76 -16.81
CA GLU A 108 -13.41 -18.81 -17.76
C GLU A 108 -11.89 -19.02 -17.84
N MET A 109 -11.13 -17.95 -17.85
CA MET A 109 -9.67 -18.02 -17.84
C MET A 109 -9.15 -18.73 -16.58
N LEU A 110 -9.65 -18.36 -15.38
CA LEU A 110 -9.28 -19.01 -14.13
C LEU A 110 -9.61 -20.50 -14.14
N ASN A 111 -10.81 -20.86 -14.61
CA ASN A 111 -11.25 -22.26 -14.67
C ASN A 111 -10.36 -23.09 -15.61
N ARG A 112 -9.92 -22.55 -16.76
CA ARG A 112 -9.02 -23.24 -17.69
C ARG A 112 -7.62 -23.46 -17.15
N HIS A 113 -7.18 -22.63 -16.19
CA HIS A 113 -5.84 -22.68 -15.58
C HIS A 113 -5.84 -23.25 -14.15
N SER A 114 -6.97 -23.78 -13.66
CA SER A 114 -7.10 -24.31 -12.31
C SER A 114 -6.54 -25.73 -12.12
N LEU A 115 -6.23 -26.42 -13.22
CA LEU A 115 -5.64 -27.76 -13.16
C LEU A 115 -4.13 -27.67 -12.93
N LEU A 116 -3.67 -28.30 -11.86
CA LEU A 116 -2.24 -28.56 -11.63
C LEU A 116 -1.79 -29.69 -12.55
N HIS A 117 -0.74 -29.43 -13.31
CA HIS A 117 -0.07 -30.42 -14.16
C HIS A 117 0.97 -31.17 -13.37
#